data_5cb6698df1ca9e12af8884ff29353fa0
#
_entry.id   5cb6698df1ca9e12af8884ff29353fa0
#
_cell.length_a   1.000
_cell.length_b   1.000
_cell.length_c   1.000
_cell.angle_alpha   90.00
_cell.angle_beta   90.00
_cell.angle_gamma   90.00
#
_symmetry.space_group_name_H-M   'P 1'
#
loop_
_entity.id
_entity.type
_entity.pdbx_description
1 polymer ?
#
loop_
_entity_poly.entity_id
_entity_poly.type
_entity_poly.pdbx_seq_one_letter_code
_entity_poly.pdbx_strand_id
1 'polypeptide(L)'
;MNLRHSIAAPTRLEDRLAQTQQAFDSVAADYDGPRGNNELIQRMRDTLWQTVREKLPAGARLIDLGCGTGIDAIEFARSRFHVTATDWSPCMIERTRARAEEAGVASRVDVHHLGVQELDRLEGEFDGAYSNFGPLNCAPDLRETAAQCARLIRPGGTLVFSVIGRICPWEVGHYTLRGRFRRAWVRASRGATAVGMNRHTIWTWYYLPREFYAAFAEHFSLVDYRALSLFMPPPYMVDRYRKRPSWYERLGRIDDRFGHLPVLRDMGDHFLIVMHRR
;
A
#
# COMPACT_ATOMS: atom_id res chain seq x y z
N MET A 1 -6.79 -15.19 -10.52
CA MET A 1 -6.27 -15.48 -9.17
C MET A 1 -6.87 -16.81 -8.71
N ASN A 2 -6.11 -17.91 -8.77
CA ASN A 2 -6.59 -19.25 -8.45
C ASN A 2 -6.38 -19.54 -6.95
N LEU A 3 -7.49 -19.66 -6.22
CA LEU A 3 -7.53 -20.18 -4.85
C LEU A 3 -7.51 -21.73 -4.92
N ARG A 4 -6.37 -22.32 -5.22
CA ARG A 4 -6.12 -23.75 -5.02
C ARG A 4 -4.70 -23.92 -4.52
N HIS A 5 -4.57 -24.08 -3.22
CA HIS A 5 -3.77 -25.10 -2.53
C HIS A 5 -4.13 -24.93 -1.05
N SER A 6 -4.74 -25.96 -0.48
CA SER A 6 -4.82 -26.13 0.97
C SER A 6 -3.42 -26.50 1.45
N ILE A 7 -2.51 -25.52 1.45
CA ILE A 7 -1.29 -25.61 2.22
C ILE A 7 -1.73 -25.34 3.65
N ALA A 8 -1.45 -26.26 4.57
CA ALA A 8 -1.62 -25.98 5.99
C ALA A 8 -0.93 -24.66 6.29
N ALA A 9 -1.67 -23.71 6.86
CA ALA A 9 -1.12 -22.37 7.14
C ALA A 9 0.12 -22.54 8.01
N PRO A 10 1.30 -21.98 7.64
CA PRO A 10 2.47 -22.05 8.47
C PRO A 10 2.14 -21.46 9.84
N THR A 11 2.53 -22.15 10.87
CA THR A 11 2.25 -21.79 12.26
C THR A 11 3.21 -20.69 12.75
N ARG A 12 4.40 -20.59 12.13
CA ARG A 12 5.44 -19.63 12.51
C ARG A 12 5.33 -18.35 11.67
N LEU A 13 5.56 -17.22 12.33
CA LEU A 13 5.57 -15.91 11.69
C LEU A 13 6.68 -15.81 10.63
N GLU A 14 7.87 -16.33 10.94
CA GLU A 14 9.03 -16.33 10.03
C GLU A 14 8.72 -17.02 8.71
N ASP A 15 8.02 -18.17 8.73
CA ASP A 15 7.63 -18.87 7.52
C ASP A 15 6.66 -18.05 6.66
N ARG A 16 5.76 -17.29 7.29
CA ARG A 16 4.82 -16.39 6.58
C ARG A 16 5.55 -15.21 5.93
N LEU A 17 6.51 -14.64 6.63
CA LEU A 17 7.36 -13.56 6.10
C LEU A 17 8.18 -14.06 4.92
N ALA A 18 8.83 -15.23 5.04
CA ALA A 18 9.61 -15.83 3.97
C ALA A 18 8.75 -16.15 2.73
N GLN A 19 7.53 -16.69 2.91
CA GLN A 19 6.60 -16.93 1.80
C GLN A 19 6.18 -15.62 1.12
N THR A 20 5.91 -14.57 1.89
CA THR A 20 5.56 -13.26 1.35
C THR A 20 6.72 -12.66 0.56
N GLN A 21 7.95 -12.73 1.07
CA GLN A 21 9.16 -12.29 0.37
C GLN A 21 9.33 -13.02 -0.97
N GLN A 22 9.28 -14.37 -0.95
CA GLN A 22 9.39 -15.19 -2.16
C GLN A 22 8.30 -14.86 -3.19
N ALA A 23 7.09 -14.54 -2.75
CA ALA A 23 6.00 -14.13 -3.64
C ALA A 23 6.37 -12.84 -4.40
N PHE A 24 6.87 -11.82 -3.71
CA PHE A 24 7.29 -10.56 -4.33
C PHE A 24 8.55 -10.72 -5.18
N ASP A 25 9.54 -11.51 -4.76
CA ASP A 25 10.73 -11.83 -5.56
C ASP A 25 10.34 -12.45 -6.91
N SER A 26 9.36 -13.38 -6.89
CA SER A 26 8.92 -14.11 -8.08
C SER A 26 8.24 -13.24 -9.14
N VAL A 27 7.79 -12.05 -8.79
CA VAL A 27 7.07 -11.14 -9.69
C VAL A 27 7.83 -9.85 -9.97
N ALA A 28 8.94 -9.59 -9.30
CA ALA A 28 9.66 -8.32 -9.37
C ALA A 28 9.99 -7.89 -10.82
N ALA A 29 10.37 -8.84 -11.69
CA ALA A 29 10.71 -8.56 -13.08
C ALA A 29 9.56 -7.96 -13.89
N ASP A 30 8.32 -8.48 -13.67
CA ASP A 30 7.12 -8.11 -14.44
C ASP A 30 6.09 -7.37 -13.59
N TYR A 31 6.46 -6.92 -12.39
CA TYR A 31 5.53 -6.34 -11.41
C TYR A 31 4.79 -5.11 -11.97
N ASP A 32 5.48 -4.28 -12.73
CA ASP A 32 4.96 -3.06 -13.35
C ASP A 32 4.36 -3.28 -14.74
N GLY A 33 4.13 -4.53 -15.11
CA GLY A 33 3.49 -4.85 -16.38
C GLY A 33 2.05 -4.30 -16.48
N PRO A 34 1.37 -4.48 -17.64
CA PRO A 34 0.06 -3.88 -17.93
C PRO A 34 -1.06 -4.18 -16.92
N ARG A 35 -0.86 -5.17 -16.05
CA ARG A 35 -1.79 -5.49 -14.95
C ARG A 35 -1.32 -4.95 -13.61
N GLY A 36 -0.02 -4.89 -13.37
CA GLY A 36 0.57 -4.44 -12.10
C GLY A 36 0.64 -2.92 -11.98
N ASN A 37 0.70 -2.20 -13.10
CA ASN A 37 0.74 -0.73 -13.14
C ASN A 37 -0.31 -0.19 -14.11
N ASN A 38 -1.57 -0.58 -13.92
CA ASN A 38 -2.69 -0.21 -14.77
C ASN A 38 -3.32 1.14 -14.37
N GLU A 39 -4.27 1.60 -15.18
CA GLU A 39 -4.94 2.90 -15.05
C GLU A 39 -5.63 3.10 -13.70
N LEU A 40 -6.16 2.04 -13.09
CA LEU A 40 -6.82 2.09 -11.78
C LEU A 40 -5.80 2.26 -10.65
N ILE A 41 -4.66 1.59 -10.76
CA ILE A 41 -3.53 1.74 -9.84
C ILE A 41 -2.97 3.15 -9.94
N GLN A 42 -2.75 3.66 -11.18
CA GLN A 42 -2.22 5.02 -11.37
C GLN A 42 -3.13 6.08 -10.74
N ARG A 43 -4.45 5.98 -10.91
CA ARG A 43 -5.38 6.90 -10.27
C ARG A 43 -5.24 6.95 -8.74
N MET A 44 -5.13 5.80 -8.08
CA MET A 44 -4.93 5.75 -6.62
C MET A 44 -3.56 6.29 -6.24
N ARG A 45 -2.54 5.98 -7.04
CA ARG A 45 -1.17 6.46 -6.88
C ARG A 45 -1.09 7.98 -6.97
N ASP A 46 -1.74 8.58 -7.98
CA ASP A 46 -1.82 10.03 -8.16
C ASP A 46 -2.44 10.72 -6.93
N THR A 47 -3.45 10.11 -6.32
CA THR A 47 -4.06 10.62 -5.08
C THR A 47 -3.06 10.63 -3.92
N LEU A 48 -2.27 9.57 -3.75
CA LEU A 48 -1.21 9.52 -2.73
C LEU A 48 -0.12 10.56 -3.03
N TRP A 49 0.36 10.64 -4.28
CA TRP A 49 1.39 11.59 -4.69
C TRP A 49 0.97 13.04 -4.45
N GLN A 50 -0.26 13.38 -4.82
CA GLN A 50 -0.82 14.70 -4.57
C GLN A 50 -0.86 14.97 -3.06
N THR A 51 -1.37 14.05 -2.26
CA THR A 51 -1.47 14.21 -0.80
C THR A 51 -0.10 14.42 -0.15
N VAL A 52 0.92 13.65 -0.54
CA VAL A 52 2.29 13.82 -0.01
C VAL A 52 2.82 15.22 -0.36
N ARG A 53 2.65 15.69 -1.62
CA ARG A 53 3.10 17.03 -2.05
C ARG A 53 2.35 18.18 -1.34
N GLU A 54 1.09 17.96 -0.99
CA GLU A 54 0.29 18.95 -0.25
C GLU A 54 0.67 19.03 1.24
N LYS A 55 1.11 17.91 1.82
CA LYS A 55 1.38 17.80 3.25
C LYS A 55 2.84 18.03 3.64
N LEU A 56 3.76 17.90 2.70
CA LEU A 56 5.19 17.94 2.95
C LEU A 56 5.89 18.90 1.97
N PRO A 57 6.81 19.75 2.44
CA PRO A 57 7.51 20.70 1.59
C PRO A 57 8.49 20.00 0.65
N ALA A 58 8.77 20.60 -0.50
CA ALA A 58 9.85 20.16 -1.38
C ALA A 58 11.19 20.18 -0.62
N GLY A 59 12.01 19.14 -0.85
CA GLY A 59 13.27 18.95 -0.11
C GLY A 59 13.13 18.14 1.16
N ALA A 60 11.91 17.81 1.59
CA ALA A 60 11.69 16.96 2.76
C ALA A 60 12.30 15.56 2.58
N ARG A 61 12.74 14.98 3.70
CA ARG A 61 13.26 13.60 3.79
C ARG A 61 12.14 12.65 4.10
N LEU A 62 11.90 11.68 3.22
CA LEU A 62 10.80 10.72 3.29
C LEU A 62 11.31 9.30 3.44
N ILE A 63 10.55 8.46 4.15
CA ILE A 63 10.70 7.01 4.11
C ILE A 63 9.61 6.42 3.21
N ASP A 64 9.99 5.56 2.26
CA ASP A 64 9.07 4.71 1.50
C ASP A 64 9.03 3.33 2.16
N LEU A 65 7.92 3.00 2.79
CA LEU A 65 7.73 1.73 3.49
C LEU A 65 7.15 0.69 2.53
N GLY A 66 8.03 -0.15 1.98
CA GLY A 66 7.69 -1.14 0.95
C GLY A 66 7.65 -0.52 -0.44
N CYS A 67 8.81 -0.07 -0.91
CA CYS A 67 8.95 0.70 -2.16
C CYS A 67 8.67 -0.12 -3.44
N GLY A 68 8.62 -1.45 -3.34
CA GLY A 68 8.48 -2.33 -4.51
C GLY A 68 9.55 -2.05 -5.55
N THR A 69 9.14 -1.78 -6.77
CA THR A 69 10.03 -1.47 -7.91
C THR A 69 10.46 0.01 -7.96
N GLY A 70 10.12 0.83 -6.96
CA GLY A 70 10.58 2.20 -6.81
C GLY A 70 9.81 3.27 -7.59
N ILE A 71 8.64 2.98 -8.16
CA ILE A 71 7.87 3.97 -8.95
C ILE A 71 7.60 5.24 -8.13
N ASP A 72 7.13 5.08 -6.89
CA ASP A 72 6.80 6.19 -6.00
C ASP A 72 8.06 6.95 -5.55
N ALA A 73 9.12 6.22 -5.19
CA ALA A 73 10.40 6.80 -4.78
C ALA A 73 11.00 7.69 -5.87
N ILE A 74 11.01 7.21 -7.15
CA ILE A 74 11.51 7.98 -8.28
C ILE A 74 10.67 9.23 -8.54
N GLU A 75 9.36 9.15 -8.46
CA GLU A 75 8.46 10.28 -8.66
C GLU A 75 8.68 11.37 -7.60
N PHE A 76 8.83 10.98 -6.33
CA PHE A 76 9.14 11.94 -5.27
C PHE A 76 10.55 12.52 -5.39
N ALA A 77 11.55 11.71 -5.78
CA ALA A 77 12.90 12.20 -6.04
C ALA A 77 12.95 13.23 -7.18
N ARG A 78 12.18 13.04 -8.27
CA ARG A 78 11.97 14.02 -9.33
C ARG A 78 11.29 15.29 -8.83
N SER A 79 10.40 15.15 -7.85
CA SER A 79 9.74 16.26 -7.16
C SER A 79 10.60 16.92 -6.06
N ARG A 80 11.92 16.63 -6.06
CA ARG A 80 12.95 17.16 -5.15
C ARG A 80 12.90 16.67 -3.71
N PHE A 81 12.15 15.64 -3.39
CA PHE A 81 12.25 14.95 -2.10
C PHE A 81 13.53 14.11 -2.02
N HIS A 82 14.01 13.85 -0.81
CA HIS A 82 15.01 12.84 -0.52
C HIS A 82 14.29 11.61 0.03
N VAL A 83 14.41 10.48 -0.64
CA VAL A 83 13.66 9.27 -0.32
C VAL A 83 14.59 8.17 0.17
N THR A 84 14.35 7.68 1.38
CA THR A 84 14.90 6.41 1.87
C THR A 84 13.89 5.32 1.57
N ALA A 85 14.18 4.52 0.56
CA ALA A 85 13.29 3.47 0.05
C ALA A 85 13.64 2.12 0.69
N THR A 86 12.66 1.48 1.32
CA THR A 86 12.83 0.17 1.98
C THR A 86 11.90 -0.86 1.39
N ASP A 87 12.36 -2.11 1.22
CA ASP A 87 11.52 -3.24 0.84
C ASP A 87 12.10 -4.56 1.40
N TRP A 88 11.21 -5.51 1.69
CA TRP A 88 11.59 -6.83 2.18
C TRP A 88 12.11 -7.75 1.08
N SER A 89 11.76 -7.50 -0.20
CA SER A 89 12.20 -8.27 -1.36
C SER A 89 13.53 -7.73 -1.90
N PRO A 90 14.64 -8.51 -1.89
CA PRO A 90 15.88 -8.10 -2.51
C PRO A 90 15.72 -7.83 -4.01
N CYS A 91 14.88 -8.58 -4.72
CA CYS A 91 14.62 -8.34 -6.14
C CYS A 91 13.92 -7.00 -6.40
N MET A 92 13.02 -6.56 -5.51
CA MET A 92 12.41 -5.23 -5.58
C MET A 92 13.43 -4.12 -5.34
N ILE A 93 14.34 -4.31 -4.38
CA ILE A 93 15.43 -3.38 -4.07
C ILE A 93 16.37 -3.20 -5.26
N GLU A 94 16.76 -4.28 -5.92
CA GLU A 94 17.59 -4.21 -7.14
C GLU A 94 16.89 -3.42 -8.25
N ARG A 95 15.59 -3.65 -8.45
CA ARG A 95 14.76 -2.91 -9.42
C ARG A 95 14.68 -1.42 -9.07
N THR A 96 14.50 -1.09 -7.80
CA THR A 96 14.45 0.31 -7.33
C THR A 96 15.78 1.03 -7.59
N ARG A 97 16.93 0.40 -7.31
CA ARG A 97 18.25 0.97 -7.59
C ARG A 97 18.45 1.22 -9.08
N ALA A 98 18.21 0.20 -9.91
CA ALA A 98 18.33 0.33 -11.36
C ALA A 98 17.46 1.47 -11.90
N ARG A 99 16.20 1.56 -11.44
CA ARG A 99 15.28 2.62 -11.84
C ARG A 99 15.74 4.02 -11.40
N ALA A 100 16.31 4.14 -10.21
CA ALA A 100 16.83 5.42 -9.71
C ALA A 100 18.03 5.91 -10.56
N GLU A 101 18.91 4.98 -10.98
CA GLU A 101 20.03 5.25 -11.88
C GLU A 101 19.53 5.65 -13.27
N GLU A 102 18.65 4.85 -13.89
CA GLU A 102 18.06 5.11 -15.19
C GLU A 102 17.31 6.46 -15.26
N ALA A 103 16.65 6.83 -14.15
CA ALA A 103 15.92 8.09 -14.04
C ALA A 103 16.84 9.31 -13.72
N GLY A 104 18.13 9.10 -13.44
CA GLY A 104 19.08 10.14 -13.07
C GLY A 104 18.80 10.79 -11.70
N VAL A 105 18.16 10.05 -10.78
CA VAL A 105 17.77 10.55 -9.44
C VAL A 105 18.43 9.77 -8.29
N ALA A 106 19.40 8.90 -8.58
CA ALA A 106 20.07 8.05 -7.59
C ALA A 106 20.66 8.84 -6.40
N SER A 107 21.08 10.09 -6.61
CA SER A 107 21.57 10.96 -5.53
C SER A 107 20.51 11.40 -4.52
N ARG A 108 19.24 11.13 -4.79
CA ARG A 108 18.09 11.48 -3.94
C ARG A 108 17.30 10.26 -3.44
N VAL A 109 17.72 9.06 -3.83
CA VAL A 109 17.06 7.81 -3.44
C VAL A 109 18.10 6.91 -2.77
N ASP A 110 17.97 6.76 -1.46
CA ASP A 110 18.78 5.81 -0.68
C ASP A 110 17.98 4.51 -0.49
N VAL A 111 18.54 3.37 -0.92
CA VAL A 111 17.79 2.11 -1.06
C VAL A 111 18.32 1.05 -0.11
N HIS A 112 17.43 0.59 0.80
CA HIS A 112 17.74 -0.37 1.84
C HIS A 112 16.91 -1.65 1.73
N HIS A 113 17.55 -2.81 1.81
CA HIS A 113 16.87 -4.09 1.95
C HIS A 113 16.42 -4.28 3.42
N LEU A 114 15.26 -3.74 3.75
CA LEU A 114 14.65 -3.77 5.08
C LEU A 114 13.13 -3.90 4.94
N GLY A 115 12.56 -4.86 5.64
CA GLY A 115 11.11 -4.95 5.78
C GLY A 115 10.57 -3.95 6.81
N VAL A 116 9.27 -3.73 6.80
CA VAL A 116 8.59 -2.86 7.81
C VAL A 116 8.73 -3.38 9.25
N GLN A 117 9.08 -4.65 9.42
CA GLN A 117 9.38 -5.29 10.70
C GLN A 117 10.83 -5.11 11.17
N GLU A 118 11.70 -4.50 10.35
CA GLU A 118 13.13 -4.27 10.61
C GLU A 118 13.49 -2.77 10.63
N LEU A 119 12.51 -1.91 10.79
CA LEU A 119 12.74 -0.45 10.82
C LEU A 119 13.61 -0.01 12.01
N ASP A 120 13.76 -0.83 13.04
CA ASP A 120 14.70 -0.62 14.13
C ASP A 120 16.17 -0.50 13.67
N ARG A 121 16.50 -1.09 12.51
CA ARG A 121 17.82 -1.03 11.87
C ARG A 121 18.04 0.24 11.02
N LEU A 122 16.98 1.01 10.77
CA LEU A 122 17.07 2.28 10.05
C LEU A 122 17.39 3.40 11.04
N GLU A 123 18.35 4.25 10.68
CA GLU A 123 18.74 5.42 11.47
C GLU A 123 18.39 6.71 10.75
N GLY A 124 18.33 7.79 11.51
CA GLY A 124 18.09 9.13 10.99
C GLY A 124 16.76 9.73 11.46
N GLU A 125 16.53 10.98 11.05
CA GLU A 125 15.29 11.71 11.30
C GLU A 125 14.67 12.14 9.96
N PHE A 126 13.36 11.94 9.83
CA PHE A 126 12.62 12.17 8.58
C PHE A 126 11.43 13.10 8.82
N ASP A 127 11.07 13.86 7.78
CA ASP A 127 9.92 14.75 7.78
C ASP A 127 8.60 14.00 7.62
N GLY A 128 8.66 12.81 7.01
CA GLY A 128 7.49 11.97 6.83
C GLY A 128 7.80 10.59 6.29
N ALA A 129 6.76 9.76 6.25
CA ALA A 129 6.80 8.47 5.58
C ALA A 129 5.54 8.25 4.75
N TYR A 130 5.69 7.47 3.71
CA TYR A 130 4.55 6.99 2.93
C TYR A 130 4.65 5.47 2.69
N SER A 131 3.51 4.87 2.39
CA SER A 131 3.41 3.48 1.95
C SER A 131 2.26 3.34 0.98
N ASN A 132 2.42 2.56 -0.07
CA ASN A 132 1.42 2.44 -1.12
C ASN A 132 1.14 0.97 -1.47
N PHE A 133 -0.15 0.61 -1.69
CA PHE A 133 -0.60 -0.70 -2.18
C PHE A 133 -0.23 -1.92 -1.34
N GLY A 134 -0.23 -1.78 -0.01
CA GLY A 134 -0.33 -2.93 0.87
C GLY A 134 0.90 -3.48 1.56
N PRO A 135 2.10 -2.86 1.56
CA PRO A 135 3.19 -3.32 2.42
C PRO A 135 2.79 -3.38 3.89
N LEU A 136 2.06 -2.39 4.38
CA LEU A 136 1.53 -2.36 5.74
C LEU A 136 0.43 -3.40 6.01
N ASN A 137 -0.19 -3.92 4.96
CA ASN A 137 -1.08 -5.08 5.07
C ASN A 137 -0.33 -6.41 5.21
N CYS A 138 0.98 -6.42 4.99
CA CYS A 138 1.86 -7.56 5.21
C CYS A 138 2.67 -7.43 6.50
N ALA A 139 2.57 -6.29 7.21
CA ALA A 139 3.25 -6.05 8.48
C ALA A 139 2.75 -7.02 9.56
N PRO A 140 3.65 -7.73 10.26
CA PRO A 140 3.25 -8.70 11.28
C PRO A 140 2.67 -8.03 12.53
N ASP A 141 3.18 -6.86 12.89
CA ASP A 141 2.72 -6.05 14.01
C ASP A 141 2.71 -4.56 13.63
N LEU A 142 1.51 -4.00 13.49
CA LEU A 142 1.35 -2.57 13.18
C LEU A 142 1.71 -1.66 14.36
N ARG A 143 1.61 -2.12 15.61
CA ARG A 143 1.96 -1.29 16.78
C ARG A 143 3.46 -1.11 16.86
N GLU A 144 4.22 -2.19 16.64
CA GLU A 144 5.68 -2.11 16.53
C GLU A 144 6.07 -1.21 15.35
N THR A 145 5.46 -1.39 14.18
CA THR A 145 5.69 -0.52 13.02
C THR A 145 5.40 0.96 13.37
N ALA A 146 4.33 1.24 14.11
CA ALA A 146 3.97 2.61 14.53
C ALA A 146 5.00 3.19 15.51
N ALA A 147 5.50 2.39 16.47
CA ALA A 147 6.55 2.80 17.40
C ALA A 147 7.86 3.14 16.65
N GLN A 148 8.26 2.31 15.68
CA GLN A 148 9.44 2.58 14.85
C GLN A 148 9.26 3.81 13.96
N CYS A 149 8.10 4.00 13.35
CA CYS A 149 7.79 5.25 12.64
C CYS A 149 7.89 6.45 13.59
N ALA A 150 7.41 6.33 14.84
CA ALA A 150 7.50 7.41 15.81
C ALA A 150 8.94 7.74 16.23
N ARG A 151 9.85 6.76 16.22
CA ARG A 151 11.27 6.97 16.45
C ARG A 151 11.95 7.71 15.30
N LEU A 152 11.57 7.38 14.07
CA LEU A 152 12.20 7.89 12.85
C LEU A 152 11.61 9.24 12.38
N ILE A 153 10.33 9.48 12.62
CA ILE A 153 9.65 10.69 12.14
C ILE A 153 9.72 11.78 13.23
N ARG A 154 10.22 12.97 12.86
CA ARG A 154 10.31 14.11 13.78
C ARG A 154 8.93 14.54 14.30
N PRO A 155 8.83 15.18 15.48
CA PRO A 155 7.58 15.79 15.93
C PRO A 155 6.97 16.72 14.87
N GLY A 156 5.67 16.60 14.64
CA GLY A 156 4.96 17.32 13.58
C GLY A 156 5.14 16.74 12.17
N GLY A 157 5.97 15.70 11.99
CA GLY A 157 6.12 15.01 10.71
C GLY A 157 4.87 14.24 10.29
N THR A 158 4.77 13.89 9.02
CA THR A 158 3.53 13.39 8.41
C THR A 158 3.67 11.97 7.87
N LEU A 159 2.68 11.11 8.17
CA LEU A 159 2.50 9.81 7.54
C LEU A 159 1.36 9.86 6.52
N VAL A 160 1.59 9.32 5.32
CA VAL A 160 0.58 9.18 4.26
C VAL A 160 0.57 7.75 3.76
N PHE A 161 -0.44 6.98 4.13
CA PHE A 161 -0.50 5.54 3.82
C PHE A 161 -1.74 5.17 3.01
N SER A 162 -1.54 4.41 1.94
CA SER A 162 -2.59 3.72 1.19
C SER A 162 -2.63 2.26 1.65
N VAL A 163 -3.75 1.83 2.19
CA VAL A 163 -3.91 0.54 2.87
C VAL A 163 -5.10 -0.23 2.28
N ILE A 164 -4.95 -1.54 2.06
CA ILE A 164 -6.03 -2.39 1.54
C ILE A 164 -7.13 -2.49 2.59
N GLY A 165 -8.33 -2.06 2.19
CA GLY A 165 -9.51 -2.01 3.06
C GLY A 165 -10.17 -3.37 3.24
N ARG A 166 -10.82 -3.55 4.40
CA ARG A 166 -11.59 -4.77 4.72
C ARG A 166 -12.93 -4.82 3.98
N ILE A 167 -13.56 -3.70 3.73
CA ILE A 167 -14.85 -3.63 3.06
C ILE A 167 -14.68 -3.05 1.66
N CYS A 168 -14.73 -3.92 0.65
CA CYS A 168 -14.73 -3.52 -0.75
C CYS A 168 -16.11 -3.80 -1.37
N PRO A 169 -16.99 -2.78 -1.51
CA PRO A 169 -18.35 -2.97 -2.02
C PRO A 169 -18.39 -3.62 -3.40
N TRP A 170 -17.41 -3.30 -4.25
CA TRP A 170 -17.25 -3.92 -5.56
C TRP A 170 -17.04 -5.43 -5.51
N GLU A 171 -16.15 -5.90 -4.64
CA GLU A 171 -15.91 -7.35 -4.49
C GLU A 171 -17.14 -8.04 -3.92
N VAL A 172 -17.72 -7.46 -2.87
CA VAL A 172 -18.93 -8.00 -2.24
C VAL A 172 -20.04 -8.14 -3.28
N GLY A 173 -20.41 -7.05 -3.98
CA GLY A 173 -21.46 -7.08 -4.99
C GLY A 173 -21.14 -8.03 -6.15
N HIS A 174 -19.93 -7.92 -6.70
CA HIS A 174 -19.51 -8.72 -7.86
C HIS A 174 -19.54 -10.23 -7.59
N TYR A 175 -19.02 -10.68 -6.45
CA TYR A 175 -18.94 -12.10 -6.13
C TYR A 175 -20.26 -12.64 -5.58
N THR A 176 -21.05 -11.86 -4.86
CA THR A 176 -22.38 -12.24 -4.39
C THR A 176 -23.32 -12.50 -5.57
N LEU A 177 -23.37 -11.59 -6.56
CA LEU A 177 -24.17 -11.74 -7.78
C LEU A 177 -23.78 -12.97 -8.63
N ARG A 178 -22.62 -13.58 -8.37
CA ARG A 178 -22.15 -14.80 -9.03
C ARG A 178 -22.21 -16.04 -8.15
N GLY A 179 -22.87 -15.97 -7.00
CA GLY A 179 -22.95 -17.07 -6.03
C GLY A 179 -21.64 -17.46 -5.37
N ARG A 180 -20.62 -16.59 -5.46
CA ARG A 180 -19.28 -16.87 -4.91
C ARG A 180 -19.09 -16.24 -3.53
N PHE A 181 -19.96 -16.57 -2.59
CA PHE A 181 -20.02 -15.94 -1.26
C PHE A 181 -18.70 -16.00 -0.49
N ARG A 182 -17.96 -17.12 -0.52
CA ARG A 182 -16.64 -17.22 0.13
C ARG A 182 -15.64 -16.18 -0.39
N ARG A 183 -15.72 -15.82 -1.68
CA ARG A 183 -14.88 -14.77 -2.27
C ARG A 183 -15.39 -13.37 -1.91
N ALA A 184 -16.69 -13.19 -1.86
CA ALA A 184 -17.30 -11.90 -1.48
C ALA A 184 -16.84 -11.44 -0.09
N TRP A 185 -16.63 -12.39 0.81
CA TRP A 185 -16.28 -12.11 2.22
C TRP A 185 -14.84 -12.50 2.59
N VAL A 186 -13.94 -12.67 1.62
CA VAL A 186 -12.55 -13.04 1.88
C VAL A 186 -11.82 -12.04 2.78
N ARG A 187 -12.13 -10.74 2.65
CA ARG A 187 -11.53 -9.66 3.45
C ARG A 187 -12.14 -9.54 4.86
N ALA A 188 -13.22 -10.24 5.17
CA ALA A 188 -13.88 -10.15 6.49
C ALA A 188 -13.07 -10.82 7.60
N SER A 189 -12.03 -11.59 7.27
CA SER A 189 -11.12 -12.18 8.25
C SER A 189 -10.44 -11.10 9.09
N ARG A 190 -10.36 -11.35 10.40
CA ARG A 190 -9.60 -10.49 11.34
C ARG A 190 -8.14 -10.91 11.49
N GLY A 191 -7.75 -12.04 10.91
CA GLY A 191 -6.39 -12.57 10.93
C GLY A 191 -5.73 -12.52 9.57
N ALA A 192 -4.49 -13.01 9.50
CA ALA A 192 -3.76 -13.15 8.25
C ALA A 192 -4.53 -14.02 7.25
N THR A 193 -4.71 -13.51 6.06
CA THR A 193 -5.38 -14.18 4.94
C THR A 193 -4.34 -14.55 3.89
N ALA A 194 -4.35 -15.82 3.48
CA ALA A 194 -3.48 -16.29 2.41
C ALA A 194 -3.99 -15.81 1.04
N VAL A 195 -3.18 -15.03 0.33
CA VAL A 195 -3.47 -14.52 -1.02
C VAL A 195 -2.44 -15.09 -1.99
N GLY A 196 -2.90 -15.70 -3.08
CA GLY A 196 -2.01 -16.28 -4.09
C GLY A 196 -1.41 -15.23 -5.03
N MET A 197 -0.10 -15.25 -5.23
CA MET A 197 0.63 -14.48 -6.22
C MET A 197 1.67 -15.38 -6.90
N ASN A 198 1.59 -15.56 -8.21
CA ASN A 198 2.57 -16.32 -9.02
C ASN A 198 3.00 -17.66 -8.40
N ARG A 199 2.03 -18.52 -8.00
CA ARG A 199 2.24 -19.82 -7.30
C ARG A 199 2.79 -19.71 -5.86
N HIS A 200 3.05 -18.52 -5.35
CA HIS A 200 3.45 -18.24 -3.98
C HIS A 200 2.28 -17.68 -3.18
N THR A 201 2.46 -17.55 -1.89
CA THR A 201 1.46 -17.03 -0.95
C THR A 201 1.95 -15.73 -0.32
N ILE A 202 1.08 -14.72 -0.33
CA ILE A 202 1.24 -13.50 0.45
C ILE A 202 0.32 -13.61 1.65
N TRP A 203 0.82 -13.27 2.82
CA TRP A 203 0.03 -13.19 4.03
C TRP A 203 -0.40 -11.74 4.27
N THR A 204 -1.71 -11.48 4.16
CA THR A 204 -2.30 -10.15 4.12
C THR A 204 -3.32 -9.98 5.24
N TRP A 205 -3.22 -8.86 5.97
CA TRP A 205 -4.24 -8.41 6.92
C TRP A 205 -5.07 -7.30 6.29
N TYR A 206 -6.40 -7.39 6.40
CA TYR A 206 -7.32 -6.36 5.94
C TYR A 206 -7.81 -5.52 7.11
N TYR A 207 -7.78 -4.21 6.96
CA TYR A 207 -8.11 -3.29 8.04
C TYR A 207 -9.33 -2.43 7.73
N LEU A 208 -10.10 -2.08 8.78
CA LEU A 208 -10.91 -0.88 8.75
C LEU A 208 -10.02 0.34 9.09
N PRO A 209 -10.29 1.54 8.54
CA PRO A 209 -9.47 2.72 8.84
C PRO A 209 -9.26 2.99 10.33
N ARG A 210 -10.32 2.83 11.14
CA ARG A 210 -10.27 2.99 12.61
C ARG A 210 -9.40 1.95 13.31
N GLU A 211 -9.37 0.71 12.83
CA GLU A 211 -8.54 -0.37 13.40
C GLU A 211 -7.07 -0.13 13.06
N PHE A 212 -6.80 0.28 11.82
CA PHE A 212 -5.46 0.65 11.40
C PHE A 212 -4.94 1.85 12.22
N TYR A 213 -5.74 2.92 12.32
CA TYR A 213 -5.37 4.09 13.11
C TYR A 213 -5.15 3.75 14.58
N ALA A 214 -5.92 2.85 15.18
CA ALA A 214 -5.77 2.47 16.58
C ALA A 214 -4.36 1.93 16.92
N ALA A 215 -3.64 1.34 15.94
CA ALA A 215 -2.26 0.92 16.14
C ALA A 215 -1.27 2.11 16.20
N PHE A 216 -1.60 3.23 15.56
CA PHE A 216 -0.78 4.45 15.48
C PHE A 216 -1.17 5.52 16.51
N ALA A 217 -2.35 5.40 17.13
CA ALA A 217 -2.96 6.44 17.94
C ALA A 217 -2.16 6.88 19.17
N GLU A 218 -1.26 6.04 19.67
CA GLU A 218 -0.36 6.38 20.78
C GLU A 218 0.63 7.49 20.40
N HIS A 219 1.15 7.43 19.17
CA HIS A 219 2.23 8.27 18.71
C HIS A 219 1.81 9.33 17.68
N PHE A 220 0.68 9.11 17.00
CA PHE A 220 0.22 9.93 15.88
C PHE A 220 -1.22 10.40 16.08
N SER A 221 -1.50 11.62 15.65
CA SER A 221 -2.85 12.19 15.57
C SER A 221 -3.42 11.99 14.18
N LEU A 222 -4.66 11.51 14.09
CA LEU A 222 -5.36 11.41 12.80
C LEU A 222 -5.65 12.81 12.25
N VAL A 223 -5.25 13.05 11.01
CA VAL A 223 -5.56 14.30 10.29
C VAL A 223 -6.78 14.09 9.40
N ASP A 224 -6.72 13.10 8.54
CA ASP A 224 -7.79 12.79 7.59
C ASP A 224 -7.67 11.36 7.06
N TYR A 225 -8.76 10.81 6.55
CA TYR A 225 -8.73 9.60 5.74
C TYR A 225 -9.92 9.56 4.77
N ARG A 226 -9.70 8.89 3.65
CA ARG A 226 -10.72 8.73 2.60
C ARG A 226 -10.66 7.36 1.95
N ALA A 227 -11.77 6.93 1.39
CA ALA A 227 -11.82 5.75 0.53
C ALA A 227 -11.07 5.99 -0.79
N LEU A 228 -10.45 4.92 -1.29
CA LEU A 228 -9.93 4.83 -2.65
C LEU A 228 -10.61 3.66 -3.36
N SER A 229 -11.05 3.87 -4.60
CA SER A 229 -11.81 2.88 -5.38
C SER A 229 -13.04 2.35 -4.63
N LEU A 230 -13.92 3.26 -4.20
CA LEU A 230 -15.20 2.94 -3.57
C LEU A 230 -16.23 2.49 -4.61
N PHE A 231 -16.47 3.33 -5.63
CA PHE A 231 -17.36 3.06 -6.76
C PHE A 231 -16.60 2.58 -8.00
N MET A 232 -15.29 2.75 -8.04
CA MET A 232 -14.40 2.19 -9.04
C MET A 232 -14.12 0.72 -8.76
N PRO A 233 -13.90 -0.12 -9.81
CA PRO A 233 -13.53 -1.51 -9.59
C PRO A 233 -12.12 -1.62 -9.02
N PRO A 234 -11.82 -2.69 -8.25
CA PRO A 234 -10.46 -3.00 -7.83
C PRO A 234 -9.50 -3.13 -9.01
N PRO A 235 -8.20 -2.80 -8.84
CA PRO A 235 -7.21 -2.79 -9.93
C PRO A 235 -7.11 -4.08 -10.75
N TYR A 236 -7.29 -5.24 -10.13
CA TYR A 236 -7.26 -6.52 -10.84
C TYR A 236 -8.46 -6.73 -11.77
N MET A 237 -9.45 -5.85 -11.74
CA MET A 237 -10.60 -5.82 -12.64
C MET A 237 -10.46 -4.78 -13.76
N VAL A 238 -9.27 -4.32 -14.06
CA VAL A 238 -8.98 -3.29 -15.08
C VAL A 238 -9.57 -3.59 -16.45
N ASP A 239 -9.71 -4.85 -16.83
CA ASP A 239 -10.37 -5.24 -18.10
C ASP A 239 -11.84 -4.78 -18.18
N ARG A 240 -12.50 -4.54 -17.03
CA ARG A 240 -13.84 -3.94 -16.99
C ARG A 240 -13.80 -2.44 -17.25
N TYR A 241 -12.83 -1.76 -16.65
CA TYR A 241 -12.58 -0.34 -16.88
C TYR A 241 -12.32 -0.09 -18.38
N ARG A 242 -11.43 -0.87 -19.00
CA ARG A 242 -11.05 -0.74 -20.41
C ARG A 242 -12.20 -0.95 -21.39
N LYS A 243 -13.24 -1.70 -20.99
CA LYS A 243 -14.45 -1.87 -21.83
C LYS A 243 -15.37 -0.66 -21.84
N ARG A 244 -15.37 0.19 -20.82
CA ARG A 244 -16.25 1.36 -20.66
C ARG A 244 -15.54 2.50 -19.89
N PRO A 245 -14.42 3.02 -20.39
CA PRO A 245 -13.59 3.97 -19.64
C PRO A 245 -14.37 5.23 -19.25
N SER A 246 -15.12 5.84 -20.15
CA SER A 246 -15.86 7.07 -19.87
C SER A 246 -16.91 6.91 -18.74
N TRP A 247 -17.50 5.72 -18.59
CA TRP A 247 -18.44 5.46 -17.52
C TRP A 247 -17.72 5.33 -16.17
N TYR A 248 -16.60 4.61 -16.16
CA TYR A 248 -15.81 4.46 -14.94
C TYR A 248 -15.13 5.77 -14.53
N GLU A 249 -14.73 6.62 -15.47
CA GLU A 249 -14.23 7.97 -15.16
C GLU A 249 -15.28 8.83 -14.43
N ARG A 250 -16.57 8.67 -14.76
CA ARG A 250 -17.67 9.32 -14.00
C ARG A 250 -17.74 8.78 -12.57
N LEU A 251 -17.63 7.46 -12.39
CA LEU A 251 -17.58 6.85 -11.06
C LEU A 251 -16.35 7.32 -10.28
N GLY A 252 -15.20 7.45 -10.93
CA GLY A 252 -14.00 8.00 -10.32
C GLY A 252 -14.19 9.42 -9.80
N ARG A 253 -14.89 10.30 -10.54
CA ARG A 253 -15.25 11.64 -10.03
C ARG A 253 -16.22 11.59 -8.83
N ILE A 254 -17.07 10.58 -8.78
CA ILE A 254 -17.94 10.35 -7.62
C ILE A 254 -17.09 9.90 -6.41
N ASP A 255 -16.12 9.01 -6.62
CA ASP A 255 -15.16 8.59 -5.58
C ASP A 255 -14.42 9.80 -5.00
N ASP A 256 -13.90 10.69 -5.87
CA ASP A 256 -13.17 11.88 -5.44
C ASP A 256 -14.04 12.82 -4.61
N ARG A 257 -15.31 12.96 -4.97
CA ARG A 257 -16.26 13.85 -4.30
C ARG A 257 -16.80 13.30 -2.98
N PHE A 258 -17.04 12.00 -2.89
CA PHE A 258 -17.78 11.39 -1.79
C PHE A 258 -16.94 10.44 -0.92
N GLY A 259 -15.75 10.05 -1.36
CA GLY A 259 -14.90 9.11 -0.64
C GLY A 259 -14.41 9.57 0.74
N HIS A 260 -14.59 10.86 1.08
CA HIS A 260 -14.27 11.42 2.40
C HIS A 260 -15.47 11.45 3.37
N LEU A 261 -16.70 11.19 2.86
CA LEU A 261 -17.89 11.28 3.69
C LEU A 261 -17.96 10.15 4.73
N PRO A 262 -18.49 10.43 5.92
CA PRO A 262 -18.75 9.41 6.94
C PRO A 262 -19.46 8.18 6.36
N VAL A 263 -19.13 7.00 6.85
CA VAL A 263 -19.54 5.68 6.36
C VAL A 263 -18.89 5.30 5.03
N LEU A 264 -18.89 6.17 4.00
CA LEU A 264 -18.29 5.90 2.70
C LEU A 264 -16.77 5.80 2.78
N ARG A 265 -16.14 6.65 3.57
CA ARG A 265 -14.67 6.66 3.78
C ARG A 265 -14.14 5.39 4.47
N ASP A 266 -15.03 4.61 5.14
CA ASP A 266 -14.67 3.35 5.79
C ASP A 266 -14.72 2.14 4.83
N MET A 267 -15.11 2.36 3.57
CA MET A 267 -15.26 1.35 2.53
C MET A 267 -14.38 1.70 1.32
N GLY A 268 -14.09 0.71 0.47
CA GLY A 268 -13.29 0.88 -0.74
C GLY A 268 -12.32 -0.28 -0.92
N ASP A 269 -11.68 -0.33 -2.07
CA ASP A 269 -10.61 -1.30 -2.30
C ASP A 269 -9.41 -1.00 -1.39
N HIS A 270 -9.07 0.31 -1.28
CA HIS A 270 -8.11 0.85 -0.34
C HIS A 270 -8.71 2.04 0.42
N PHE A 271 -8.02 2.50 1.43
CA PHE A 271 -8.19 3.83 2.01
C PHE A 271 -6.84 4.54 2.09
N LEU A 272 -6.86 5.85 1.91
CA LEU A 272 -5.72 6.73 2.17
C LEU A 272 -5.90 7.36 3.55
N ILE A 273 -4.87 7.28 4.39
CA ILE A 273 -4.88 7.85 5.73
C ILE A 273 -3.69 8.77 5.95
N VAL A 274 -3.94 9.92 6.56
CA VAL A 274 -2.95 10.93 6.89
C VAL A 274 -2.90 11.10 8.39
N MET A 275 -1.70 11.05 8.96
CA MET A 275 -1.46 11.18 10.40
C MET A 275 -0.26 12.10 10.65
N HIS A 276 -0.29 12.85 11.76
CA HIS A 276 0.82 13.68 12.20
C HIS A 276 1.46 13.13 13.47
N ARG A 277 2.79 13.13 13.54
CA ARG A 277 3.55 12.81 14.74
C ARG A 277 3.26 13.83 15.84
N ARG A 278 2.91 13.33 17.02
CA ARG A 278 2.66 14.16 18.20
C ARG A 278 3.94 14.75 18.76
#